data_276fa5452e01d92cc3f4e10a8dbbaffb
#
_entry.id   276fa5452e01d92cc3f4e10a8dbbaffb
#
_cell.length_a   1.000
_cell.length_b   1.000
_cell.length_c   1.000
_cell.angle_alpha   90.00
_cell.angle_beta   90.00
_cell.angle_gamma   90.00
#
_symmetry.space_group_name_H-M   'P 1'
#
loop_
_entity.id
_entity.type
_entity.pdbx_description
1 polymer ?
#
loop_
_entity_poly.entity_id
_entity_poly.type
_entity_poly.pdbx_seq_one_letter_code
_entity_poly.pdbx_strand_id
1 'polypeptide(L)'
;MKKLLSLWMFLPIFLVLAACSDNSEDIDRYYATVSTPKVTTTTPTSLTVTASVTGDLNQIVKKGFCYSAAASVPTIKDHVVDADENFSASLSTLTSGTSYYIRAYVYCDSRYVYSEVITATTESLSLDDELKNYVAPTYADDYTSISDWSKRSQWNLANVHDPSVVLAEDGYYYMYQTDASYGNAHTAGGHFHSRRSKDLVNWEYLGGTMKNLPEWVVPKLNEIRKEMGLAEVNPNINDFGYWAPVVRKVKNGLYRMYYSIVCPGTLNGANTWSERAFIGLMENNDPANNNGWVDKGYVITNASDKGLNFNVKPDDWANCYYKWNAIDPSYVITPE
;
A
#
# COMPACT_ATOMS: atom_id res chain seq x y z
N MET A 1 17.95 -13.87 -71.42
CA MET A 1 18.81 -13.09 -72.33
C MET A 1 18.44 -11.63 -72.25
N LYS A 2 19.46 -10.78 -72.25
CA LYS A 2 19.50 -9.32 -72.27
C LYS A 2 19.27 -8.61 -70.94
N LYS A 3 20.39 -8.28 -70.32
CA LYS A 3 20.63 -7.26 -69.27
C LYS A 3 20.34 -5.86 -69.87
N LEU A 4 19.61 -5.02 -69.12
CA LEU A 4 19.68 -3.56 -69.31
C LEU A 4 20.33 -2.93 -68.08
N LEU A 5 21.52 -2.37 -68.28
CA LEU A 5 22.17 -1.45 -67.36
C LEU A 5 21.41 -0.12 -67.38
N SER A 6 21.00 0.38 -66.24
CA SER A 6 20.58 1.76 -66.06
C SER A 6 21.71 2.57 -65.42
N LEU A 7 22.20 3.51 -66.20
CA LEU A 7 23.26 4.45 -65.87
C LEU A 7 22.70 5.57 -65.00
N TRP A 8 23.14 5.66 -63.75
CA TRP A 8 22.81 6.80 -62.88
C TRP A 8 23.81 7.90 -63.10
N MET A 9 23.33 9.00 -63.64
CA MET A 9 24.03 10.23 -63.91
C MET A 9 24.14 11.05 -62.63
N PHE A 10 25.33 11.14 -62.02
CA PHE A 10 25.61 12.05 -60.92
C PHE A 10 25.69 13.49 -61.42
N LEU A 11 24.75 14.34 -60.99
CA LEU A 11 24.80 15.78 -61.17
C LEU A 11 25.46 16.42 -59.94
N PRO A 12 26.60 17.09 -60.03
CA PRO A 12 27.16 17.79 -58.88
C PRO A 12 26.36 19.08 -58.62
N ILE A 13 25.67 19.11 -57.48
CA ILE A 13 25.09 20.33 -56.98
C ILE A 13 26.23 21.22 -56.43
N PHE A 14 26.52 22.27 -57.14
CA PHE A 14 27.38 23.36 -56.62
C PHE A 14 26.57 24.13 -55.55
N LEU A 15 26.88 23.91 -54.28
CA LEU A 15 26.41 24.74 -53.19
C LEU A 15 27.21 26.04 -53.24
N VAL A 16 26.56 27.09 -53.71
CA VAL A 16 27.08 28.44 -53.54
C VAL A 16 26.89 28.83 -52.09
N LEU A 17 27.92 28.74 -51.28
CA LEU A 17 27.98 29.37 -49.98
C LEU A 17 28.00 30.90 -50.22
N ALA A 18 26.84 31.51 -50.15
CA ALA A 18 26.79 32.97 -49.95
C ALA A 18 27.34 33.23 -48.53
N ALA A 19 28.58 33.67 -48.43
CA ALA A 19 29.08 34.27 -47.22
C ALA A 19 28.28 35.56 -47.01
N CYS A 20 27.23 35.48 -46.21
CA CYS A 20 26.71 36.66 -45.53
C CYS A 20 27.85 37.14 -44.63
N SER A 21 28.42 38.27 -44.90
CA SER A 21 29.18 39.03 -43.93
C SER A 21 28.19 39.43 -42.85
N ASP A 22 28.19 38.69 -41.79
CA ASP A 22 27.40 39.00 -40.61
C ASP A 22 28.08 40.20 -39.94
N ASN A 23 27.60 41.38 -40.26
CA ASN A 23 27.76 42.54 -39.41
C ASN A 23 26.78 42.33 -38.23
N SER A 24 26.98 41.27 -37.47
CA SER A 24 26.38 41.17 -36.16
C SER A 24 27.10 42.20 -35.30
N GLU A 25 26.45 43.34 -35.09
CA GLU A 25 26.73 44.12 -33.89
C GLU A 25 26.74 43.09 -32.77
N ASP A 26 27.84 42.98 -32.03
CA ASP A 26 27.94 42.19 -30.81
C ASP A 26 26.88 42.77 -29.87
N ILE A 27 25.67 42.21 -29.94
CA ILE A 27 24.66 42.49 -28.93
C ILE A 27 25.24 41.86 -27.69
N ASP A 28 25.73 42.68 -26.77
CA ASP A 28 26.17 42.28 -25.43
C ASP A 28 25.03 41.53 -24.75
N ARG A 29 24.98 40.20 -24.97
CA ARG A 29 23.99 39.36 -24.35
C ARG A 29 24.37 39.20 -22.90
N TYR A 30 23.50 39.69 -22.01
CA TYR A 30 23.67 39.49 -20.59
C TYR A 30 23.58 38.00 -20.24
N TYR A 31 24.63 37.46 -19.61
CA TYR A 31 24.70 36.10 -19.15
C TYR A 31 24.72 36.07 -17.61
N ALA A 32 23.58 35.75 -16.98
CA ALA A 32 23.58 35.40 -15.58
C ALA A 32 24.04 33.97 -15.41
N THR A 33 24.85 33.70 -14.39
CA THR A 33 25.18 32.34 -13.96
C THR A 33 24.66 32.13 -12.56
N VAL A 34 23.84 31.10 -12.38
CA VAL A 34 23.22 30.74 -11.11
C VAL A 34 23.91 29.52 -10.53
N SER A 35 24.40 29.65 -9.29
CA SER A 35 25.08 28.54 -8.64
C SER A 35 24.10 27.38 -8.30
N THR A 36 24.62 26.18 -8.24
CA THR A 36 23.90 25.00 -7.69
C THR A 36 23.44 25.34 -6.28
N PRO A 37 22.13 25.09 -5.92
CA PRO A 37 21.62 25.37 -4.60
C PRO A 37 22.33 24.56 -3.50
N LYS A 38 22.32 25.10 -2.28
CA LYS A 38 22.75 24.38 -1.08
C LYS A 38 21.61 24.36 -0.07
N VAL A 39 21.38 23.20 0.53
CA VAL A 39 20.45 23.06 1.67
C VAL A 39 21.20 23.47 2.94
N THR A 40 20.64 24.40 3.69
CA THR A 40 21.22 24.91 4.95
C THR A 40 20.50 24.38 6.18
N THR A 41 19.22 24.07 6.06
CA THR A 41 18.40 23.51 7.15
C THR A 41 17.42 22.51 6.58
N THR A 42 17.24 21.40 7.27
CA THR A 42 16.26 20.37 6.95
C THR A 42 15.38 20.14 8.15
N THR A 43 14.07 20.03 7.95
CA THR A 43 13.08 19.63 8.92
C THR A 43 12.13 18.59 8.29
N PRO A 44 11.21 17.98 9.02
CA PRO A 44 10.23 17.07 8.42
C PRO A 44 9.32 17.72 7.37
N THR A 45 9.11 19.03 7.43
CA THR A 45 8.14 19.72 6.57
C THR A 45 8.72 20.91 5.82
N SER A 46 10.04 21.14 5.90
CA SER A 46 10.69 22.25 5.21
C SER A 46 12.15 21.97 4.87
N LEU A 47 12.64 22.67 3.83
CA LEU A 47 14.04 22.72 3.43
C LEU A 47 14.40 24.22 3.24
N THR A 48 15.41 24.72 3.95
CA THR A 48 15.95 26.04 3.66
C THR A 48 17.08 25.89 2.64
N VAL A 49 16.98 26.63 1.55
CA VAL A 49 17.92 26.57 0.41
C VAL A 49 18.52 27.94 0.12
N THR A 50 19.77 27.93 -0.31
CA THR A 50 20.50 29.14 -0.70
C THR A 50 21.19 28.94 -2.05
N ALA A 51 21.35 30.01 -2.80
CA ALA A 51 22.15 30.05 -4.03
C ALA A 51 22.88 31.37 -4.16
N SER A 52 23.67 31.51 -5.20
CA SER A 52 24.27 32.76 -5.60
C SER A 52 24.13 32.99 -7.11
N VAL A 53 24.23 34.21 -7.52
CA VAL A 53 24.21 34.58 -8.92
C VAL A 53 25.38 35.52 -9.21
N THR A 54 26.00 35.36 -10.37
CA THR A 54 27.03 36.23 -10.88
C THR A 54 26.58 36.85 -12.22
N GLY A 55 27.07 38.06 -12.51
CA GLY A 55 26.67 38.87 -13.66
C GLY A 55 26.22 40.26 -13.22
N ASP A 56 25.57 41.02 -14.10
CA ASP A 56 25.00 42.33 -13.75
C ASP A 56 23.71 42.17 -12.97
N LEU A 57 23.76 42.31 -11.65
CA LEU A 57 22.63 42.13 -10.75
C LEU A 57 21.47 43.10 -11.03
N ASN A 58 21.72 44.24 -11.69
CA ASN A 58 20.69 45.21 -12.04
C ASN A 58 19.73 44.70 -13.10
N GLN A 59 20.11 43.68 -13.88
CA GLN A 59 19.27 43.06 -14.91
C GLN A 59 18.39 41.95 -14.37
N ILE A 60 18.54 41.54 -13.09
CA ILE A 60 17.75 40.48 -12.49
C ILE A 60 16.42 41.04 -11.98
N VAL A 61 15.37 40.66 -12.63
CA VAL A 61 13.99 41.06 -12.27
C VAL A 61 13.41 40.19 -11.15
N LYS A 62 13.74 38.87 -11.17
CA LYS A 62 13.22 37.91 -10.22
C LYS A 62 14.23 36.80 -9.96
N LYS A 63 14.27 36.31 -8.73
CA LYS A 63 15.11 35.17 -8.34
C LYS A 63 14.32 34.26 -7.36
N GLY A 64 14.58 32.96 -7.38
CA GLY A 64 13.91 32.01 -6.51
C GLY A 64 14.34 30.58 -6.75
N PHE A 65 13.54 29.67 -6.26
CA PHE A 65 13.75 28.24 -6.40
C PHE A 65 12.49 27.59 -6.96
N CYS A 66 12.67 26.60 -7.83
CA CYS A 66 11.63 25.68 -8.24
C CYS A 66 11.96 24.28 -7.75
N TYR A 67 10.92 23.52 -7.34
CA TYR A 67 11.11 22.21 -6.75
C TYR A 67 9.93 21.28 -7.06
N SER A 68 10.20 19.96 -7.01
CA SER A 68 9.20 18.92 -7.24
C SER A 68 9.65 17.61 -6.62
N ALA A 69 8.71 16.82 -6.10
CA ALA A 69 8.96 15.44 -5.71
C ALA A 69 8.87 14.46 -6.90
N ALA A 70 8.23 14.87 -8.01
CA ALA A 70 7.97 14.02 -9.17
C ALA A 70 8.85 14.37 -10.38
N ALA A 71 9.00 15.68 -10.68
CA ALA A 71 9.79 16.14 -11.83
C ALA A 71 11.27 16.20 -11.45
N SER A 72 12.10 15.36 -12.07
CA SER A 72 13.55 15.30 -11.81
C SER A 72 14.31 16.56 -12.26
N VAL A 73 13.71 17.38 -13.13
CA VAL A 73 14.26 18.67 -13.60
C VAL A 73 13.16 19.73 -13.46
N PRO A 74 12.92 20.25 -12.24
CA PRO A 74 11.84 21.19 -12.00
C PRO A 74 12.08 22.52 -12.70
N THR A 75 11.01 23.19 -13.08
CA THR A 75 10.96 24.48 -13.75
C THR A 75 9.99 25.41 -13.05
N ILE A 76 9.82 26.63 -13.53
CA ILE A 76 8.79 27.56 -13.02
C ILE A 76 7.34 27.08 -13.22
N LYS A 77 7.13 25.96 -13.89
CA LYS A 77 5.80 25.33 -14.02
C LYS A 77 5.49 24.37 -12.88
N ASP A 78 6.48 24.04 -12.07
CA ASP A 78 6.36 23.22 -10.88
C ASP A 78 6.13 24.11 -9.64
N HIS A 79 6.43 23.64 -8.43
CA HIS A 79 6.36 24.48 -7.24
C HIS A 79 7.47 25.53 -7.28
N VAL A 80 7.12 26.77 -6.94
CA VAL A 80 8.02 27.91 -6.98
C VAL A 80 7.95 28.68 -5.66
N VAL A 81 9.10 29.15 -5.20
CA VAL A 81 9.24 30.08 -4.09
C VAL A 81 10.19 31.20 -4.47
N ASP A 82 9.81 32.44 -4.15
CA ASP A 82 10.69 33.59 -4.36
C ASP A 82 11.77 33.63 -3.27
N ALA A 83 12.98 34.00 -3.64
CA ALA A 83 14.11 34.15 -2.72
C ALA A 83 14.16 35.53 -2.13
N ASP A 84 14.71 35.63 -0.93
CA ASP A 84 15.03 36.90 -0.25
C ASP A 84 16.23 37.61 -0.89
N GLU A 85 16.65 38.73 -0.28
CA GLU A 85 17.79 39.52 -0.73
C GLU A 85 19.11 38.72 -0.77
N ASN A 86 19.25 37.76 0.15
CA ASN A 86 20.44 36.90 0.26
C ASN A 86 20.38 35.67 -0.67
N PHE A 87 19.42 35.62 -1.57
CA PHE A 87 19.11 34.46 -2.42
C PHE A 87 18.88 33.20 -1.58
N SER A 88 18.09 33.32 -0.52
CA SER A 88 17.65 32.24 0.36
C SER A 88 16.14 32.11 0.34
N ALA A 89 15.63 30.90 0.51
CA ALA A 89 14.20 30.64 0.66
C ALA A 89 13.96 29.39 1.52
N SER A 90 12.80 29.36 2.16
CA SER A 90 12.29 28.19 2.85
C SER A 90 11.20 27.53 2.01
N LEU A 91 11.46 26.32 1.54
CA LEU A 91 10.48 25.44 0.91
C LEU A 91 9.66 24.83 2.08
N SER A 92 8.41 25.19 2.21
CA SER A 92 7.54 24.79 3.33
C SER A 92 6.40 23.88 2.87
N THR A 93 5.66 23.30 3.82
CA THR A 93 4.56 22.36 3.57
C THR A 93 4.96 21.12 2.77
N LEU A 94 6.20 20.71 2.96
CA LEU A 94 6.74 19.50 2.33
C LEU A 94 6.27 18.24 3.09
N THR A 95 6.26 17.12 2.40
CA THR A 95 5.99 15.80 3.00
C THR A 95 7.25 15.28 3.68
N SER A 96 7.11 14.76 4.89
CA SER A 96 8.23 14.20 5.66
C SER A 96 8.84 12.96 4.97
N GLY A 97 10.15 12.75 5.16
CA GLY A 97 10.86 11.62 4.58
C GLY A 97 10.87 11.57 3.05
N THR A 98 10.57 12.69 2.38
CA THR A 98 10.38 12.75 0.93
C THR A 98 11.53 13.48 0.25
N SER A 99 12.01 12.90 -0.85
CA SER A 99 13.06 13.51 -1.67
C SER A 99 12.46 14.50 -2.67
N TYR A 100 13.08 15.68 -2.74
CA TYR A 100 12.72 16.75 -3.67
C TYR A 100 13.90 17.10 -4.58
N TYR A 101 13.62 17.27 -5.86
CA TYR A 101 14.52 17.87 -6.84
C TYR A 101 14.36 19.39 -6.77
N ILE A 102 15.46 20.13 -6.70
CA ILE A 102 15.45 21.58 -6.46
C ILE A 102 16.42 22.27 -7.41
N ARG A 103 16.00 23.38 -7.99
CA ARG A 103 16.85 24.28 -8.80
C ARG A 103 16.64 25.72 -8.36
N ALA A 104 17.69 26.47 -8.37
CA ALA A 104 17.61 27.92 -8.33
C ALA A 104 17.33 28.51 -9.73
N TYR A 105 16.66 29.63 -9.79
CA TYR A 105 16.46 30.37 -11.04
C TYR A 105 16.57 31.86 -10.83
N VAL A 106 16.92 32.54 -11.91
CA VAL A 106 16.74 34.00 -12.05
C VAL A 106 15.97 34.28 -13.34
N TYR A 107 15.22 35.38 -13.34
CA TYR A 107 14.60 35.93 -14.53
C TYR A 107 15.32 37.22 -14.90
N CYS A 108 15.97 37.20 -16.03
CA CYS A 108 16.75 38.32 -16.58
C CYS A 108 16.66 38.27 -18.11
N ASP A 109 16.74 39.44 -18.74
CA ASP A 109 16.70 39.54 -20.21
C ASP A 109 15.55 38.72 -20.84
N SER A 110 14.36 38.87 -20.30
CA SER A 110 13.11 38.18 -20.74
C SER A 110 13.18 36.66 -20.77
N ARG A 111 14.09 36.04 -20.03
CA ARG A 111 14.24 34.57 -19.95
C ARG A 111 14.56 34.08 -18.54
N TYR A 112 14.31 32.80 -18.29
CA TYR A 112 14.72 32.12 -17.09
C TYR A 112 16.06 31.43 -17.28
N VAL A 113 16.99 31.68 -16.36
CA VAL A 113 18.28 31.00 -16.26
C VAL A 113 18.23 30.13 -15.02
N TYR A 114 18.55 28.86 -15.18
CA TYR A 114 18.45 27.86 -14.11
C TYR A 114 19.82 27.33 -13.71
N SER A 115 19.96 26.96 -12.46
CA SER A 115 21.09 26.19 -11.95
C SER A 115 21.02 24.71 -12.33
N GLU A 116 22.04 23.95 -11.97
CA GLU A 116 21.99 22.51 -11.86
C GLU A 116 20.97 22.11 -10.82
N VAL A 117 20.46 20.84 -10.92
CA VAL A 117 19.52 20.25 -9.99
C VAL A 117 20.25 19.66 -8.80
N ILE A 118 19.72 19.85 -7.61
CA ILE A 118 20.08 19.04 -6.44
C ILE A 118 18.90 18.16 -6.02
N THR A 119 19.21 17.09 -5.28
CA THR A 119 18.21 16.30 -4.58
C THR A 119 18.41 16.50 -3.08
N ALA A 120 17.33 16.78 -2.36
CA ALA A 120 17.33 16.87 -0.90
C ALA A 120 16.11 16.16 -0.33
N THR A 121 16.30 15.49 0.81
CA THR A 121 15.25 14.73 1.47
C THR A 121 14.91 15.41 2.79
N THR A 122 13.61 15.62 3.04
CA THR A 122 13.12 16.08 4.34
C THR A 122 13.38 15.04 5.43
N GLU A 123 13.52 15.47 6.68
CA GLU A 123 13.60 14.55 7.81
C GLU A 123 12.30 13.74 7.92
N SER A 124 12.42 12.49 8.37
CA SER A 124 11.26 11.69 8.75
C SER A 124 10.70 12.21 10.08
N LEU A 125 9.37 12.25 10.21
CA LEU A 125 8.75 12.44 11.51
C LEU A 125 9.02 11.22 12.39
N SER A 126 9.25 11.42 13.66
CA SER A 126 9.21 10.32 14.62
C SER A 126 7.76 9.82 14.75
N LEU A 127 7.57 8.54 15.11
CA LEU A 127 6.23 7.99 15.37
C LEU A 127 5.46 8.82 16.43
N ASP A 128 6.16 9.30 17.44
CA ASP A 128 5.58 10.15 18.49
C ASP A 128 5.07 11.49 17.93
N ASP A 129 5.78 12.08 16.97
CA ASP A 129 5.36 13.34 16.34
C ASP A 129 4.22 13.10 15.34
N GLU A 130 4.21 12.00 14.63
CA GLU A 130 3.10 11.59 13.78
C GLU A 130 1.83 11.40 14.63
N LEU A 131 1.92 10.71 15.76
CA LEU A 131 0.80 10.49 16.67
C LEU A 131 0.28 11.78 17.30
N LYS A 132 1.17 12.70 17.70
CA LYS A 132 0.78 14.01 18.25
C LYS A 132 0.07 14.89 17.23
N ASN A 133 0.45 14.79 15.97
CA ASN A 133 -0.09 15.62 14.88
C ASN A 133 -1.21 14.90 14.10
N TYR A 134 -1.54 13.66 14.49
CA TYR A 134 -2.60 12.91 13.83
C TYR A 134 -3.95 13.60 14.02
N VAL A 135 -4.58 13.91 12.91
CA VAL A 135 -5.96 14.39 12.86
C VAL A 135 -6.80 13.26 12.29
N ALA A 136 -7.69 12.72 13.10
CA ALA A 136 -8.60 11.69 12.65
C ALA A 136 -9.47 12.21 11.49
N PRO A 137 -9.64 11.43 10.41
CA PRO A 137 -10.51 11.82 9.32
C PRO A 137 -11.95 11.96 9.82
N THR A 138 -12.67 12.94 9.25
CA THR A 138 -14.09 13.10 9.49
C THR A 138 -14.84 12.32 8.44
N TYR A 139 -15.71 11.41 8.87
CA TYR A 139 -16.54 10.61 7.98
C TYR A 139 -17.89 11.31 7.77
N ALA A 140 -18.34 11.33 6.52
CA ALA A 140 -19.68 11.84 6.17
C ALA A 140 -20.78 10.80 6.42
N ASP A 141 -20.42 9.55 6.63
CA ASP A 141 -21.37 8.45 6.82
C ASP A 141 -22.03 8.51 8.18
N ASP A 142 -23.36 8.45 8.20
CA ASP A 142 -24.17 8.34 9.41
C ASP A 142 -24.89 7.00 9.44
N TYR A 143 -24.37 6.10 10.25
CA TYR A 143 -24.98 4.77 10.48
C TYR A 143 -25.90 4.72 11.69
N THR A 144 -26.20 5.84 12.35
CA THR A 144 -27.00 5.90 13.58
C THR A 144 -28.36 5.22 13.39
N SER A 145 -28.99 5.39 12.22
CA SER A 145 -30.30 4.82 11.90
C SER A 145 -30.32 3.30 11.81
N ILE A 146 -29.15 2.65 11.56
CA ILE A 146 -29.02 1.21 11.40
C ILE A 146 -28.10 0.55 12.43
N SER A 147 -27.53 1.31 13.37
CA SER A 147 -26.58 0.80 14.37
C SER A 147 -27.19 -0.08 15.44
N ASP A 148 -28.52 -0.06 15.60
CA ASP A 148 -29.23 -0.93 16.52
C ASP A 148 -29.13 -2.40 16.09
N TRP A 149 -28.90 -3.29 17.07
CA TRP A 149 -28.78 -4.74 16.84
C TRP A 149 -29.98 -5.36 16.12
N SER A 150 -31.17 -4.85 16.32
CA SER A 150 -32.38 -5.31 15.63
C SER A 150 -32.34 -5.10 14.12
N LYS A 151 -31.47 -4.21 13.65
CA LYS A 151 -31.29 -3.86 12.23
C LYS A 151 -30.08 -4.53 11.57
N ARG A 152 -29.45 -5.47 12.25
CA ARG A 152 -28.24 -6.15 11.75
C ARG A 152 -28.36 -6.77 10.36
N SER A 153 -29.58 -7.15 9.93
CA SER A 153 -29.81 -7.62 8.56
C SER A 153 -29.55 -6.57 7.47
N GLN A 154 -29.44 -5.29 7.85
CA GLN A 154 -29.15 -4.17 6.95
C GLN A 154 -27.66 -3.80 6.94
N TRP A 155 -26.84 -4.38 7.83
CA TRP A 155 -25.43 -3.98 7.96
C TRP A 155 -24.58 -4.38 6.76
N ASN A 156 -24.88 -5.52 6.13
CA ASN A 156 -24.15 -5.98 4.95
C ASN A 156 -22.63 -5.89 5.17
N LEU A 157 -21.93 -5.31 4.19
CA LEU A 157 -20.47 -5.11 4.23
C LEU A 157 -20.02 -3.97 5.17
N ALA A 158 -20.94 -3.20 5.74
CA ALA A 158 -20.60 -2.25 6.81
C ALA A 158 -20.26 -2.94 8.13
N ASN A 159 -20.68 -4.20 8.30
CA ASN A 159 -20.33 -5.01 9.46
C ASN A 159 -18.93 -5.60 9.27
N VAL A 160 -17.92 -4.94 9.82
CA VAL A 160 -16.52 -5.35 9.74
C VAL A 160 -16.04 -5.88 11.08
N HIS A 161 -15.57 -7.13 11.10
CA HIS A 161 -14.97 -7.78 12.27
C HIS A 161 -13.51 -8.13 11.97
N ASP A 162 -12.65 -8.00 12.97
CA ASP A 162 -11.25 -8.41 12.95
C ASP A 162 -10.52 -7.93 11.69
N PRO A 163 -10.53 -6.62 11.38
CA PRO A 163 -9.90 -6.12 10.17
C PRO A 163 -8.38 -6.25 10.25
N SER A 164 -7.79 -6.86 9.23
CA SER A 164 -6.35 -6.89 9.03
C SER A 164 -5.98 -6.09 7.80
N VAL A 165 -5.12 -5.08 7.95
CA VAL A 165 -4.74 -4.16 6.89
C VAL A 165 -3.26 -4.31 6.57
N VAL A 166 -2.92 -4.32 5.28
CA VAL A 166 -1.55 -4.33 4.78
C VAL A 166 -1.39 -3.32 3.66
N LEU A 167 -0.30 -2.55 3.68
CA LEU A 167 0.11 -1.68 2.58
C LEU A 167 0.86 -2.53 1.53
N ALA A 168 0.36 -2.53 0.30
CA ALA A 168 0.95 -3.27 -0.80
C ALA A 168 1.90 -2.40 -1.66
N GLU A 169 2.63 -3.06 -2.57
CA GLU A 169 3.63 -2.41 -3.43
C GLU A 169 3.02 -1.45 -4.45
N ASP A 170 1.76 -1.64 -4.82
CA ASP A 170 0.99 -0.75 -5.69
C ASP A 170 0.53 0.55 -4.97
N GLY A 171 0.87 0.66 -3.68
CA GLY A 171 0.53 1.79 -2.82
C GLY A 171 -0.93 1.81 -2.38
N TYR A 172 -1.67 0.69 -2.51
CA TYR A 172 -2.96 0.52 -1.87
C TYR A 172 -2.83 -0.17 -0.53
N TYR A 173 -3.71 0.19 0.39
CA TYR A 173 -4.02 -0.58 1.59
C TYR A 173 -5.05 -1.63 1.23
N TYR A 174 -4.79 -2.88 1.59
CA TYR A 174 -5.73 -4.00 1.45
C TYR A 174 -6.18 -4.44 2.82
N MET A 175 -7.49 -4.50 3.02
CA MET A 175 -8.12 -4.96 4.26
C MET A 175 -8.82 -6.29 4.02
N TYR A 176 -8.67 -7.19 4.97
CA TYR A 176 -9.34 -8.50 5.03
C TYR A 176 -10.05 -8.62 6.37
N GLN A 177 -11.17 -9.33 6.43
CA GLN A 177 -12.00 -9.40 7.61
C GLN A 177 -12.60 -10.78 7.83
N THR A 178 -13.03 -11.02 9.07
CA THR A 178 -13.93 -12.13 9.42
C THR A 178 -15.19 -12.09 8.56
N ASP A 179 -15.73 -13.26 8.21
CA ASP A 179 -17.03 -13.35 7.54
C ASP A 179 -18.13 -12.82 8.45
N ALA A 180 -18.63 -11.66 8.11
CA ALA A 180 -19.77 -11.06 8.78
C ALA A 180 -21.05 -11.68 8.23
N SER A 181 -21.77 -12.39 9.07
CA SER A 181 -22.93 -13.20 8.69
C SER A 181 -24.25 -12.42 8.65
N TYR A 182 -24.21 -11.11 8.34
CA TYR A 182 -25.41 -10.28 8.37
C TYR A 182 -25.76 -9.70 7.01
N GLY A 183 -27.08 -9.61 6.76
CA GLY A 183 -27.60 -9.06 5.51
C GLY A 183 -27.15 -9.86 4.29
N ASN A 184 -26.73 -9.15 3.25
CA ASN A 184 -26.28 -9.75 1.99
C ASN A 184 -24.74 -9.84 1.87
N ALA A 185 -24.00 -9.80 2.96
CA ALA A 185 -22.54 -9.80 2.96
C ALA A 185 -21.92 -10.95 2.16
N HIS A 186 -22.57 -12.13 2.18
CA HIS A 186 -22.10 -13.32 1.47
C HIS A 186 -22.60 -13.43 0.03
N THR A 187 -23.41 -12.49 -0.46
CA THR A 187 -24.01 -12.59 -1.80
C THR A 187 -22.95 -12.58 -2.92
N ALA A 188 -21.81 -11.95 -2.67
CA ALA A 188 -20.69 -11.92 -3.62
C ALA A 188 -19.90 -13.23 -3.68
N GLY A 189 -20.18 -14.19 -2.78
CA GLY A 189 -19.50 -15.47 -2.65
C GLY A 189 -18.09 -15.38 -2.06
N GLY A 190 -17.61 -16.52 -1.56
CA GLY A 190 -16.30 -16.66 -0.92
C GLY A 190 -16.26 -16.12 0.51
N HIS A 191 -15.09 -16.27 1.13
CA HIS A 191 -14.84 -16.00 2.54
C HIS A 191 -13.68 -15.02 2.66
N PHE A 192 -13.48 -14.41 3.84
CA PHE A 192 -12.48 -13.38 4.10
C PHE A 192 -12.58 -12.24 3.09
N HIS A 193 -13.69 -11.51 3.18
CA HIS A 193 -13.99 -10.39 2.30
C HIS A 193 -12.89 -9.34 2.35
N SER A 194 -12.50 -8.83 1.18
CA SER A 194 -11.44 -7.87 1.04
C SER A 194 -11.91 -6.55 0.44
N ARG A 195 -11.19 -5.51 0.78
CA ARG A 195 -11.33 -4.15 0.26
C ARG A 195 -9.96 -3.54 0.04
N ARG A 196 -9.89 -2.51 -0.80
CA ARG A 196 -8.67 -1.69 -0.93
C ARG A 196 -8.99 -0.21 -0.81
N SER A 197 -7.98 0.56 -0.38
CA SER A 197 -8.06 2.01 -0.23
C SER A 197 -6.71 2.66 -0.52
N LYS A 198 -6.73 3.93 -0.95
CA LYS A 198 -5.53 4.78 -1.03
C LYS A 198 -5.34 5.64 0.21
N ASP A 199 -6.39 5.88 0.96
CA ASP A 199 -6.46 6.90 2.01
C ASP A 199 -6.99 6.37 3.36
N LEU A 200 -7.30 5.06 3.45
CA LEU A 200 -7.90 4.38 4.60
C LEU A 200 -9.32 4.89 4.96
N VAL A 201 -9.88 5.76 4.14
CA VAL A 201 -11.23 6.34 4.31
C VAL A 201 -12.18 5.78 3.26
N ASN A 202 -11.78 5.85 1.99
CA ASN A 202 -12.58 5.41 0.86
C ASN A 202 -12.16 3.99 0.46
N TRP A 203 -13.07 3.03 0.62
CA TRP A 203 -12.80 1.62 0.40
C TRP A 203 -13.57 1.06 -0.79
N GLU A 204 -12.84 0.44 -1.71
CA GLU A 204 -13.39 -0.34 -2.81
C GLU A 204 -13.49 -1.82 -2.42
N TYR A 205 -14.67 -2.40 -2.55
CA TYR A 205 -14.89 -3.82 -2.26
C TYR A 205 -14.39 -4.70 -3.41
N LEU A 206 -13.63 -5.76 -3.07
CA LEU A 206 -12.99 -6.66 -4.04
C LEU A 206 -13.58 -8.10 -4.03
N GLY A 207 -14.37 -8.46 -3.03
CA GLY A 207 -14.94 -9.80 -2.88
C GLY A 207 -14.21 -10.70 -1.90
N GLY A 208 -14.62 -11.97 -1.83
CA GLY A 208 -14.00 -12.98 -0.98
C GLY A 208 -12.70 -13.52 -1.56
N THR A 209 -11.74 -13.84 -0.70
CA THR A 209 -10.42 -14.37 -1.07
C THR A 209 -10.36 -15.89 -1.08
N MET A 210 -11.14 -16.56 -0.24
CA MET A 210 -11.25 -18.01 -0.18
C MET A 210 -12.61 -18.45 -0.74
N LYS A 211 -12.63 -19.28 -1.76
CA LYS A 211 -13.87 -19.66 -2.45
C LYS A 211 -14.61 -20.80 -1.77
N ASN A 212 -13.89 -21.75 -1.20
CA ASN A 212 -14.43 -22.95 -0.59
C ASN A 212 -13.68 -23.25 0.70
N LEU A 213 -14.27 -24.08 1.55
CA LEU A 213 -13.57 -24.67 2.70
C LEU A 213 -12.32 -25.40 2.21
N PRO A 214 -11.15 -25.18 2.82
CA PRO A 214 -9.93 -25.92 2.46
C PRO A 214 -10.11 -27.43 2.59
N GLU A 215 -9.67 -28.18 1.59
CA GLU A 215 -9.87 -29.64 1.49
C GLU A 215 -9.29 -30.42 2.68
N TRP A 216 -8.29 -29.87 3.37
CA TRP A 216 -7.64 -30.49 4.53
C TRP A 216 -8.47 -30.42 5.82
N VAL A 217 -9.47 -29.52 5.93
CA VAL A 217 -10.15 -29.22 7.19
C VAL A 217 -10.93 -30.42 7.70
N VAL A 218 -11.81 -30.99 6.88
CA VAL A 218 -12.65 -32.13 7.31
C VAL A 218 -11.81 -33.40 7.57
N PRO A 219 -10.87 -33.77 6.71
CA PRO A 219 -9.94 -34.89 7.01
C PRO A 219 -9.17 -34.69 8.33
N LYS A 220 -8.64 -33.47 8.57
CA LYS A 220 -7.90 -33.20 9.82
C LYS A 220 -8.81 -33.24 11.05
N LEU A 221 -10.02 -32.73 10.93
CA LEU A 221 -11.01 -32.83 12.00
C LEU A 221 -11.33 -34.30 12.32
N ASN A 222 -11.55 -35.14 11.31
CA ASN A 222 -11.84 -36.54 11.48
C ASN A 222 -10.67 -37.37 12.04
N GLU A 223 -9.43 -37.02 11.65
CA GLU A 223 -8.24 -37.60 12.26
C GLU A 223 -8.25 -37.39 13.79
N ILE A 224 -8.49 -36.15 14.23
CA ILE A 224 -8.51 -35.81 15.65
C ILE A 224 -9.72 -36.46 16.36
N ARG A 225 -10.88 -36.44 15.75
CA ARG A 225 -12.08 -37.10 16.32
C ARG A 225 -11.86 -38.60 16.53
N LYS A 226 -11.22 -39.25 15.57
CA LYS A 226 -10.86 -40.68 15.67
C LYS A 226 -9.90 -40.95 16.83
N GLU A 227 -8.88 -40.11 17.02
CA GLU A 227 -7.97 -40.23 18.18
C GLU A 227 -8.67 -40.10 19.51
N MET A 228 -9.81 -39.38 19.55
CA MET A 228 -10.63 -39.19 20.72
C MET A 228 -11.75 -40.21 20.88
N GLY A 229 -11.87 -41.12 19.95
CA GLY A 229 -12.97 -42.13 19.98
C GLY A 229 -14.33 -41.56 19.56
N LEU A 230 -14.35 -40.41 18.87
CA LEU A 230 -15.55 -39.79 18.33
C LEU A 230 -15.87 -40.28 16.92
N ALA A 231 -17.11 -40.27 16.53
CA ALA A 231 -17.52 -40.58 15.15
C ALA A 231 -17.03 -39.52 14.17
N GLU A 232 -16.72 -39.92 12.94
CA GLU A 232 -16.41 -39.00 11.88
C GLU A 232 -17.60 -38.10 11.52
N VAL A 233 -17.32 -36.87 11.11
CA VAL A 233 -18.36 -35.97 10.62
C VAL A 233 -18.67 -36.27 9.15
N ASN A 234 -19.84 -35.85 8.71
CA ASN A 234 -20.24 -35.94 7.32
C ASN A 234 -19.21 -35.13 6.43
N PRO A 235 -18.64 -35.73 5.38
CA PRO A 235 -17.68 -35.03 4.53
C PRO A 235 -18.27 -33.80 3.82
N ASN A 236 -19.59 -33.71 3.71
CA ASN A 236 -20.28 -32.56 3.09
C ASN A 236 -20.66 -31.47 4.10
N ILE A 237 -20.17 -31.55 5.33
CA ILE A 237 -20.41 -30.49 6.32
C ILE A 237 -19.75 -29.19 5.84
N ASN A 238 -20.48 -28.08 5.90
CA ASN A 238 -20.06 -26.80 5.38
C ASN A 238 -20.39 -25.59 6.27
N ASP A 239 -20.90 -25.84 7.47
CA ASP A 239 -21.27 -24.80 8.44
C ASP A 239 -20.06 -24.40 9.30
N PHE A 240 -19.00 -23.96 8.67
CA PHE A 240 -17.76 -23.49 9.32
C PHE A 240 -17.74 -21.97 9.44
N GLY A 241 -17.13 -21.47 10.51
CA GLY A 241 -16.80 -20.06 10.65
C GLY A 241 -15.43 -19.72 10.04
N TYR A 242 -15.32 -18.57 9.40
CA TYR A 242 -14.11 -18.05 8.77
C TYR A 242 -13.74 -16.75 9.45
N TRP A 243 -12.77 -16.79 10.38
CA TRP A 243 -12.56 -15.73 11.34
C TRP A 243 -11.15 -15.20 11.37
N ALA A 244 -11.03 -13.94 11.85
CA ALA A 244 -9.82 -13.24 12.22
C ALA A 244 -8.61 -13.51 11.30
N PRO A 245 -8.67 -13.12 10.02
CA PRO A 245 -7.50 -13.21 9.15
C PRO A 245 -6.44 -12.20 9.60
N VAL A 246 -5.17 -12.58 9.58
CA VAL A 246 -4.05 -11.65 9.73
C VAL A 246 -3.15 -11.72 8.50
N VAL A 247 -2.94 -10.57 7.87
CA VAL A 247 -2.14 -10.46 6.65
C VAL A 247 -0.89 -9.65 6.89
N ARG A 248 0.24 -10.12 6.33
CA ARG A 248 1.50 -9.37 6.31
C ARG A 248 2.20 -9.55 4.97
N LYS A 249 2.86 -8.50 4.53
CA LYS A 249 3.87 -8.57 3.46
C LYS A 249 5.13 -9.19 4.04
N VAL A 250 5.52 -10.38 3.54
CA VAL A 250 6.70 -11.12 4.03
C VAL A 250 7.97 -10.62 3.34
N LYS A 251 7.86 -10.40 2.03
CA LYS A 251 8.89 -9.83 1.17
C LYS A 251 8.24 -9.25 -0.07
N ASN A 252 9.02 -8.64 -0.94
CA ASN A 252 8.51 -8.14 -2.21
C ASN A 252 7.84 -9.27 -3.01
N GLY A 253 6.61 -9.01 -3.47
CA GLY A 253 5.80 -9.97 -4.21
C GLY A 253 5.35 -11.18 -3.39
N LEU A 254 5.30 -11.12 -2.06
CA LEU A 254 4.77 -12.20 -1.24
C LEU A 254 4.01 -11.68 -0.01
N TYR A 255 2.73 -12.04 0.06
CA TYR A 255 1.83 -11.77 1.18
C TYR A 255 1.36 -13.08 1.78
N ARG A 256 1.31 -13.15 3.11
CA ARG A 256 0.79 -14.28 3.87
C ARG A 256 -0.42 -13.87 4.67
N MET A 257 -1.44 -14.73 4.65
CA MET A 257 -2.63 -14.64 5.47
C MET A 257 -2.74 -15.88 6.33
N TYR A 258 -2.63 -15.71 7.65
CA TYR A 258 -3.08 -16.73 8.59
C TYR A 258 -4.54 -16.47 8.91
N TYR A 259 -5.33 -17.51 8.99
CA TYR A 259 -6.78 -17.42 9.15
C TYR A 259 -7.29 -18.50 10.08
N SER A 260 -8.42 -18.28 10.73
CA SER A 260 -9.08 -19.26 11.58
C SER A 260 -10.25 -19.91 10.87
N ILE A 261 -10.33 -21.25 10.90
CA ILE A 261 -11.52 -22.03 10.55
C ILE A 261 -12.11 -22.58 11.82
N VAL A 262 -13.34 -22.19 12.13
CA VAL A 262 -14.05 -22.61 13.35
C VAL A 262 -15.07 -23.66 12.99
N CYS A 263 -14.96 -24.83 13.61
CA CYS A 263 -15.87 -25.94 13.39
C CYS A 263 -17.26 -25.65 13.97
N PRO A 264 -18.33 -26.17 13.35
CA PRO A 264 -19.70 -25.99 13.85
C PRO A 264 -19.88 -26.38 15.28
N GLY A 265 -20.55 -25.55 16.07
CA GLY A 265 -20.80 -25.78 17.49
C GLY A 265 -21.77 -26.92 17.79
N THR A 266 -22.42 -27.44 16.77
CA THR A 266 -23.41 -28.54 16.91
C THR A 266 -22.80 -29.94 16.75
N LEU A 267 -21.52 -30.05 16.37
CA LEU A 267 -20.87 -31.33 16.12
C LEU A 267 -20.83 -32.25 17.34
N ASN A 268 -20.71 -31.67 18.52
CA ASN A 268 -20.65 -32.40 19.76
C ASN A 268 -22.04 -32.64 20.45
N GLY A 269 -23.09 -32.09 19.88
CA GLY A 269 -24.42 -32.16 20.45
C GLY A 269 -24.65 -31.39 21.74
N ALA A 270 -23.65 -30.69 22.26
CA ALA A 270 -23.68 -30.02 23.56
C ALA A 270 -24.10 -28.55 23.49
N ASN A 271 -24.56 -28.09 22.34
CA ASN A 271 -24.93 -26.69 22.08
C ASN A 271 -23.80 -25.70 22.42
N THR A 272 -22.54 -26.12 22.26
CA THR A 272 -21.35 -25.30 22.38
C THR A 272 -21.12 -24.56 21.09
N TRP A 273 -20.34 -23.48 21.18
CA TRP A 273 -20.13 -22.58 20.07
C TRP A 273 -19.23 -23.15 18.99
N SER A 274 -18.22 -23.93 19.38
CA SER A 274 -17.37 -24.68 18.46
C SER A 274 -16.79 -25.90 19.09
N GLU A 275 -16.57 -26.93 18.29
CA GLU A 275 -15.85 -28.12 18.73
C GLU A 275 -14.36 -27.85 18.75
N ARG A 276 -13.85 -27.24 17.66
CA ARG A 276 -12.45 -26.99 17.43
C ARG A 276 -12.28 -25.85 16.45
N ALA A 277 -11.15 -25.19 16.52
CA ALA A 277 -10.73 -24.25 15.49
C ALA A 277 -9.32 -24.61 14.98
N PHE A 278 -9.05 -24.26 13.75
CA PHE A 278 -7.79 -24.47 13.06
C PHE A 278 -7.24 -23.14 12.59
N ILE A 279 -5.91 -22.96 12.70
CA ILE A 279 -5.21 -21.92 11.96
C ILE A 279 -4.66 -22.54 10.67
N GLY A 280 -5.02 -21.95 9.54
CA GLY A 280 -4.47 -22.24 8.23
C GLY A 280 -3.66 -21.08 7.68
N LEU A 281 -3.00 -21.30 6.55
CA LEU A 281 -2.16 -20.31 5.86
C LEU A 281 -2.56 -20.22 4.40
N MET A 282 -2.68 -19.00 3.89
CA MET A 282 -2.72 -18.69 2.45
C MET A 282 -1.58 -17.77 2.05
N GLU A 283 -1.16 -17.87 0.80
CA GLU A 283 -0.19 -16.96 0.19
C GLU A 283 -0.74 -16.36 -1.10
N ASN A 284 -0.34 -15.12 -1.37
CA ASN A 284 -0.62 -14.42 -2.62
C ASN A 284 0.58 -13.54 -2.99
N ASN A 285 0.86 -13.41 -4.26
CA ASN A 285 1.91 -12.53 -4.78
C ASN A 285 1.38 -11.14 -5.15
N ASP A 286 0.07 -11.00 -5.31
CA ASP A 286 -0.59 -9.76 -5.71
C ASP A 286 -1.93 -9.62 -4.98
N PRO A 287 -2.02 -8.77 -3.93
CA PRO A 287 -3.27 -8.55 -3.18
C PRO A 287 -4.41 -7.98 -4.03
N ALA A 288 -4.12 -7.33 -5.17
CA ALA A 288 -5.14 -6.84 -6.10
C ALA A 288 -5.90 -8.00 -6.78
N ASN A 289 -5.28 -9.17 -6.87
CA ASN A 289 -5.88 -10.37 -7.42
C ASN A 289 -6.45 -11.26 -6.31
N ASN A 290 -7.73 -11.09 -5.96
CA ASN A 290 -8.40 -11.91 -4.95
C ASN A 290 -8.38 -13.42 -5.26
N ASN A 291 -8.34 -13.80 -6.52
CA ASN A 291 -8.27 -15.21 -6.92
C ASN A 291 -6.85 -15.77 -6.85
N GLY A 292 -5.86 -14.94 -6.56
CA GLY A 292 -4.45 -15.32 -6.41
C GLY A 292 -4.10 -15.92 -5.04
N TRP A 293 -5.01 -15.89 -4.08
CA TRP A 293 -4.80 -16.49 -2.77
C TRP A 293 -4.82 -18.01 -2.86
N VAL A 294 -3.72 -18.65 -2.49
CA VAL A 294 -3.51 -20.09 -2.55
C VAL A 294 -3.38 -20.64 -1.13
N ASP A 295 -4.25 -21.57 -0.78
CA ASP A 295 -4.16 -22.29 0.49
C ASP A 295 -2.88 -23.12 0.56
N LYS A 296 -2.18 -23.04 1.70
CA LYS A 296 -0.94 -23.77 2.02
C LYS A 296 -1.15 -24.83 3.09
N GLY A 297 -2.37 -24.93 3.57
CA GLY A 297 -2.76 -25.98 4.48
C GLY A 297 -2.78 -25.61 5.96
N TYR A 298 -2.87 -26.61 6.75
CA TYR A 298 -2.93 -26.59 8.20
C TYR A 298 -1.62 -26.09 8.84
N VAL A 299 -1.77 -25.22 9.82
CA VAL A 299 -0.64 -24.71 10.63
C VAL A 299 -0.72 -25.26 12.06
N ILE A 300 -1.82 -25.01 12.77
CA ILE A 300 -2.01 -25.40 14.14
C ILE A 300 -3.49 -25.52 14.50
N THR A 301 -3.81 -26.33 15.47
CA THR A 301 -5.10 -26.33 16.15
C THR A 301 -4.90 -26.05 17.64
N ASN A 302 -5.88 -26.34 18.48
CA ASN A 302 -5.80 -26.13 19.93
C ASN A 302 -4.45 -26.58 20.47
N ALA A 303 -3.86 -25.75 21.31
CA ALA A 303 -2.45 -25.79 21.76
C ALA A 303 -1.98 -27.16 22.22
N SER A 304 -2.84 -28.01 22.66
CA SER A 304 -2.54 -29.40 22.73
C SER A 304 -3.63 -30.11 21.99
N ASP A 305 -3.34 -30.57 20.83
CA ASP A 305 -4.24 -31.50 20.17
C ASP A 305 -4.52 -32.72 21.07
N LYS A 306 -3.69 -32.90 22.07
CA LYS A 306 -3.82 -33.87 23.11
C LYS A 306 -4.22 -33.29 24.45
N GLY A 307 -4.48 -31.98 24.52
CA GLY A 307 -4.95 -31.27 25.69
C GLY A 307 -3.91 -31.11 26.80
N LEU A 308 -4.21 -30.23 27.71
CA LEU A 308 -3.52 -30.14 28.99
C LEU A 308 -3.94 -31.21 29.97
N ASN A 309 -5.06 -31.89 29.70
CA ASN A 309 -5.62 -32.92 30.56
C ASN A 309 -6.11 -34.13 29.73
N PHE A 310 -5.23 -35.07 29.49
CA PHE A 310 -5.51 -36.29 28.74
C PHE A 310 -6.55 -37.22 29.38
N ASN A 311 -6.90 -36.99 30.63
CA ASN A 311 -7.83 -37.83 31.35
C ASN A 311 -9.26 -37.33 31.21
N VAL A 312 -9.48 -36.20 30.57
CA VAL A 312 -10.84 -35.70 30.34
C VAL A 312 -11.50 -36.51 29.25
N LYS A 313 -12.70 -36.96 29.52
CA LYS A 313 -13.49 -37.75 28.57
C LYS A 313 -13.96 -36.86 27.41
N PRO A 314 -14.05 -37.41 26.19
CA PRO A 314 -14.51 -36.64 25.02
C PRO A 314 -15.90 -36.02 25.12
N ASP A 315 -16.77 -36.57 25.99
CA ASP A 315 -18.12 -36.07 26.23
C ASP A 315 -18.19 -34.94 27.28
N ASP A 316 -17.10 -34.67 27.97
CA ASP A 316 -17.01 -33.56 28.94
C ASP A 316 -16.42 -32.30 28.30
N TRP A 317 -17.17 -31.67 27.45
CA TRP A 317 -16.75 -30.48 26.71
C TRP A 317 -16.41 -29.29 27.59
N ALA A 318 -16.94 -29.18 28.78
CA ALA A 318 -16.67 -28.09 29.70
C ALA A 318 -15.24 -28.17 30.28
N ASN A 319 -14.67 -29.34 30.38
CA ASN A 319 -13.39 -29.61 30.99
C ASN A 319 -12.36 -30.21 30.02
N CYS A 320 -12.75 -30.50 28.77
CA CYS A 320 -11.86 -31.09 27.81
C CYS A 320 -10.91 -30.00 27.23
N TYR A 321 -9.86 -30.45 26.56
CA TYR A 321 -8.86 -29.56 26.01
C TYR A 321 -9.32 -28.74 24.79
N TYR A 322 -10.52 -29.04 24.25
CA TYR A 322 -11.20 -28.19 23.24
C TYR A 322 -11.66 -26.84 23.78
N LYS A 323 -11.68 -26.67 25.10
CA LYS A 323 -12.09 -25.43 25.75
C LYS A 323 -11.33 -24.20 25.22
N TRP A 324 -10.11 -24.40 24.77
CA TRP A 324 -9.25 -23.34 24.25
C TRP A 324 -9.07 -23.53 22.76
N ASN A 325 -9.73 -22.69 21.97
CA ASN A 325 -9.64 -22.74 20.52
C ASN A 325 -8.39 -22.03 19.98
N ALA A 326 -7.85 -22.54 18.88
CA ALA A 326 -6.83 -21.87 18.10
C ALA A 326 -7.50 -20.89 17.13
N ILE A 327 -7.74 -19.66 17.59
CA ILE A 327 -8.34 -18.58 16.82
C ILE A 327 -7.49 -17.32 16.96
N ASP A 328 -7.81 -16.29 16.19
CA ASP A 328 -7.22 -14.96 16.25
C ASP A 328 -5.69 -14.98 16.13
N PRO A 329 -5.14 -15.48 15.02
CA PRO A 329 -3.70 -15.54 14.83
C PRO A 329 -3.09 -14.16 14.88
N SER A 330 -1.94 -14.02 15.54
CA SER A 330 -1.12 -12.82 15.46
C SER A 330 0.18 -13.17 14.75
N TYR A 331 0.54 -12.37 13.74
CA TYR A 331 1.71 -12.61 12.91
C TYR A 331 2.70 -11.45 13.04
N VAL A 332 3.86 -11.74 13.58
CA VAL A 332 4.97 -10.78 13.73
C VAL A 332 6.14 -11.27 12.88
N ILE A 333 6.71 -10.36 12.09
CA ILE A 333 7.96 -10.59 11.36
C ILE A 333 9.07 -9.99 12.20
N THR A 334 9.97 -10.82 12.70
CA THR A 334 11.16 -10.37 13.43
C THR A 334 12.26 -10.04 12.44
N PRO A 335 12.99 -8.93 12.61
CA PRO A 335 14.23 -8.73 11.89
C PRO A 335 15.24 -9.78 12.36
N GLU A 336 15.78 -10.57 11.43
CA GLU A 336 16.94 -11.45 11.64
C GLU A 336 18.19 -10.75 11.13
#